data_1b54ff57d817a35543477e4fc9a76064
#
_entry.id   1b54ff57d817a35543477e4fc9a76064
#
_cell.length_a   1.000
_cell.length_b   1.000
_cell.length_c   1.000
_cell.angle_alpha   90.00
_cell.angle_beta   90.00
_cell.angle_gamma   90.00
#
_symmetry.space_group_name_H-M   'P 1'
#
loop_
_entity.id
_entity.type
_entity.pdbx_description
1 polymer ?
#
loop_
_entity_poly.entity_id
_entity_poly.type
_entity_poly.pdbx_seq_one_letter_code
_entity_poly.pdbx_strand_id
1 'polypeptide(L)'
;EKVTYKISRPRQSSLNSYIIGNEGGENLKIKLIEAEDNEIITRTTRDIKSDSLMYWFKTNNEIDSLKLTISNEFITDTFSLKISKKKKDTLIIKPSPSNVIKFYEDLSLLINTPISSIHKDKIQIIDKDSSVIDYTLKLDSINNKVDFLFEKTQNENYIFNLLPGSIEDIFENKNDSLSFKLKTKTYDDYGNLFLKISGEKSSKIIQLV
;
A
#
# COMPACT_ATOMS: atom_id res chain seq x y z
N GLU A 1 18.26 25.88 -13.42
CA GLU A 1 18.99 24.62 -13.14
C GLU A 1 18.51 23.54 -14.09
N LYS A 2 19.45 22.84 -14.71
CA LYS A 2 19.12 21.75 -15.63
C LYS A 2 18.81 20.52 -14.80
N VAL A 3 17.55 20.14 -14.72
CA VAL A 3 17.15 18.88 -14.04
C VAL A 3 17.77 17.71 -14.78
N THR A 4 18.63 16.96 -14.11
CA THR A 4 19.24 15.76 -14.67
C THR A 4 18.51 14.54 -14.10
N TYR A 5 17.73 13.86 -14.92
CA TYR A 5 17.10 12.60 -14.56
C TYR A 5 18.14 11.48 -14.62
N LYS A 6 18.12 10.60 -13.63
CA LYS A 6 18.97 9.40 -13.58
C LYS A 6 18.16 8.25 -13.02
N ILE A 7 18.27 7.09 -13.64
CA ILE A 7 17.72 5.86 -13.09
C ILE A 7 18.85 5.09 -12.42
N SER A 8 18.80 4.99 -11.10
CA SER A 8 19.75 4.22 -10.34
C SER A 8 19.52 2.72 -10.53
N ARG A 9 20.59 1.94 -10.51
CA ARG A 9 20.51 0.49 -10.61
C ARG A 9 19.62 -0.08 -9.50
N PRO A 10 18.58 -0.87 -9.81
CA PRO A 10 17.74 -1.52 -8.82
C PRO A 10 18.56 -2.36 -7.83
N ARG A 11 18.20 -2.30 -6.57
CA ARG A 11 18.83 -3.06 -5.48
C ARG A 11 17.89 -4.15 -5.00
N GLN A 12 18.38 -5.38 -4.94
CA GLN A 12 17.58 -6.48 -4.40
C GLN A 12 17.25 -6.22 -2.92
N SER A 13 15.97 -6.20 -2.59
CA SER A 13 15.45 -6.01 -1.22
C SER A 13 15.28 -7.35 -0.51
N SER A 14 14.54 -8.26 -1.12
CA SER A 14 14.33 -9.63 -0.66
C SER A 14 14.65 -10.64 -1.77
N LEU A 15 14.32 -11.91 -1.57
CA LEU A 15 14.52 -12.92 -2.60
C LEU A 15 13.75 -12.57 -3.88
N ASN A 16 12.55 -12.04 -3.76
CA ASN A 16 11.62 -11.83 -4.86
C ASN A 16 11.30 -10.34 -5.10
N SER A 17 12.13 -9.42 -4.63
CA SER A 17 11.89 -7.99 -4.82
C SER A 17 13.15 -7.15 -5.04
N TYR A 18 12.98 -6.10 -5.82
CA TYR A 18 13.97 -5.05 -6.04
C TYR A 18 13.38 -3.69 -5.69
N ILE A 19 14.17 -2.86 -5.02
CA ILE A 19 13.85 -1.45 -4.76
C ILE A 19 14.45 -0.59 -5.88
N ILE A 20 13.64 0.32 -6.42
CA ILE A 20 13.98 1.23 -7.51
C ILE A 20 13.80 2.65 -6.99
N GLY A 21 14.92 3.41 -6.94
CA GLY A 21 14.90 4.79 -6.46
C GLY A 21 14.14 5.72 -7.40
N ASN A 22 13.60 6.79 -6.86
CA ASN A 22 12.79 7.78 -7.57
C ASN A 22 13.61 8.90 -8.25
N GLU A 23 14.92 8.74 -8.37
CA GLU A 23 15.81 9.73 -9.01
C GLU A 23 15.52 9.90 -10.52
N GLY A 24 14.82 8.95 -11.11
CA GLY A 24 14.37 8.99 -12.50
C GLY A 24 13.14 9.85 -12.75
N GLY A 25 12.59 10.52 -11.73
CA GLY A 25 11.37 11.31 -11.83
C GLY A 25 10.08 10.50 -11.62
N GLU A 26 8.95 11.18 -11.76
CA GLU A 26 7.64 10.56 -11.63
C GLU A 26 7.30 9.63 -12.80
N ASN A 27 6.32 8.75 -12.59
CA ASN A 27 5.76 7.88 -13.64
C ASN A 27 6.75 6.89 -14.27
N LEU A 28 7.67 6.33 -13.49
CA LEU A 28 8.55 5.27 -13.95
C LEU A 28 7.74 4.05 -14.41
N LYS A 29 8.03 3.60 -15.62
CA LYS A 29 7.49 2.36 -16.21
C LYS A 29 8.57 1.29 -16.13
N ILE A 30 8.22 0.17 -15.51
CA ILE A 30 9.12 -0.97 -15.33
C ILE A 30 8.60 -2.12 -16.19
N LYS A 31 9.47 -2.65 -17.07
CA LYS A 31 9.13 -3.75 -17.96
C LYS A 31 10.16 -4.85 -17.84
N LEU A 32 9.70 -6.07 -17.60
CA LEU A 32 10.52 -7.27 -17.75
C LEU A 32 10.74 -7.51 -19.26
N ILE A 33 12.01 -7.61 -19.68
CA ILE A 33 12.35 -7.85 -21.08
C ILE A 33 12.69 -9.32 -21.29
N GLU A 34 13.47 -9.89 -20.39
CA GLU A 34 14.02 -11.22 -20.53
C GLU A 34 14.10 -11.88 -19.17
N ALA A 35 13.59 -13.09 -19.12
CA ALA A 35 13.71 -14.01 -18.02
C ALA A 35 13.76 -15.44 -18.58
N GLU A 36 14.42 -16.32 -17.87
CA GLU A 36 14.50 -17.75 -18.22
C GLU A 36 13.15 -18.46 -18.10
N ASP A 37 12.21 -17.84 -17.37
CA ASP A 37 10.85 -18.32 -17.17
C ASP A 37 9.86 -17.37 -17.84
N ASN A 38 9.00 -17.92 -18.73
CA ASN A 38 7.98 -17.17 -19.43
C ASN A 38 6.71 -16.93 -18.59
N GLU A 39 6.59 -17.56 -17.41
CA GLU A 39 5.42 -17.47 -16.52
C GLU A 39 5.65 -16.58 -15.31
N ILE A 40 6.59 -15.64 -15.39
CA ILE A 40 6.86 -14.73 -14.28
C ILE A 40 5.71 -13.77 -14.06
N ILE A 41 5.13 -13.83 -12.86
CA ILE A 41 4.14 -12.84 -12.40
C ILE A 41 4.91 -11.66 -11.80
N THR A 42 4.62 -10.46 -12.26
CA THR A 42 5.26 -9.24 -11.76
C THR A 42 4.25 -8.26 -11.18
N ARG A 43 4.67 -7.51 -10.16
CA ARG A 43 3.90 -6.41 -9.57
C ARG A 43 4.85 -5.25 -9.23
N THR A 44 4.30 -4.05 -9.25
CA THR A 44 4.99 -2.86 -8.77
C THR A 44 4.15 -2.20 -7.69
N THR A 45 4.76 -1.91 -6.56
CA THR A 45 4.14 -1.18 -5.46
C THR A 45 5.04 -0.03 -5.04
N ARG A 46 4.49 0.94 -4.30
CA ARG A 46 5.28 1.98 -3.66
C ARG A 46 5.85 1.47 -2.35
N ASP A 47 7.07 1.80 -2.03
CA ASP A 47 7.63 1.51 -0.71
C ASP A 47 7.01 2.46 0.32
N ILE A 48 6.50 1.88 1.42
CA ILE A 48 5.85 2.65 2.50
C ILE A 48 6.83 3.59 3.21
N LYS A 49 8.13 3.26 3.20
CA LYS A 49 9.16 3.97 3.95
C LYS A 49 9.91 5.03 3.14
N SER A 50 9.84 4.93 1.86
CA SER A 50 10.52 5.84 0.94
C SER A 50 9.65 6.09 -0.29
N ASP A 51 9.95 7.13 -1.05
CA ASP A 51 9.25 7.41 -2.31
C ASP A 51 9.76 6.54 -3.46
N SER A 52 10.31 5.38 -3.13
CA SER A 52 10.83 4.41 -4.09
C SER A 52 9.74 3.42 -4.53
N LEU A 53 9.97 2.80 -5.68
CA LEU A 53 9.13 1.69 -6.14
C LEU A 53 9.75 0.36 -5.74
N MET A 54 8.87 -0.59 -5.40
CA MET A 54 9.21 -1.99 -5.19
C MET A 54 8.75 -2.78 -6.40
N TYR A 55 9.68 -3.40 -7.08
CA TYR A 55 9.39 -4.35 -8.15
C TYR A 55 9.43 -5.77 -7.59
N TRP A 56 8.33 -6.47 -7.71
CA TRP A 56 8.11 -7.82 -7.23
C TRP A 56 8.00 -8.79 -8.39
N PHE A 57 8.52 -10.00 -8.19
CA PHE A 57 8.38 -11.08 -9.16
C PHE A 57 8.16 -12.43 -8.46
N LYS A 58 7.30 -13.24 -9.05
CA LYS A 58 7.07 -14.64 -8.65
C LYS A 58 7.37 -15.50 -9.85
N THR A 59 8.13 -16.55 -9.64
CA THR A 59 8.49 -17.57 -10.65
C THR A 59 8.34 -18.95 -10.03
N ASN A 60 7.96 -19.93 -10.83
CA ASN A 60 7.87 -21.33 -10.44
C ASN A 60 9.21 -22.05 -10.64
N ASN A 61 10.12 -21.46 -11.42
CA ASN A 61 11.43 -22.02 -11.75
C ASN A 61 12.54 -21.28 -11.02
N GLU A 62 13.66 -21.96 -10.78
CA GLU A 62 14.89 -21.29 -10.33
C GLU A 62 15.45 -20.48 -11.48
N ILE A 63 15.63 -19.18 -11.27
CA ILE A 63 16.24 -18.26 -12.22
C ILE A 63 17.37 -17.51 -11.54
N ASP A 64 18.45 -17.29 -12.27
CA ASP A 64 19.65 -16.63 -11.76
C ASP A 64 19.63 -15.11 -11.97
N SER A 65 18.86 -14.62 -12.93
CA SER A 65 18.82 -13.21 -13.29
C SER A 65 17.51 -12.78 -13.94
N LEU A 66 17.27 -11.48 -13.88
CA LEU A 66 16.19 -10.77 -14.58
C LEU A 66 16.78 -9.63 -15.40
N LYS A 67 16.17 -9.31 -16.54
CA LYS A 67 16.50 -8.13 -17.30
C LYS A 67 15.32 -7.18 -17.38
N LEU A 68 15.47 -6.01 -16.77
CA LEU A 68 14.43 -4.99 -16.67
C LEU A 68 14.80 -3.77 -17.49
N THR A 69 13.83 -3.20 -18.20
CA THR A 69 13.87 -1.83 -18.70
C THR A 69 13.06 -0.94 -17.76
N ILE A 70 13.67 0.15 -17.36
CA ILE A 70 13.02 1.19 -16.55
C ILE A 70 13.07 2.48 -17.36
N SER A 71 11.94 3.11 -17.55
CA SER A 71 11.83 4.29 -18.38
C SER A 71 10.85 5.31 -17.80
N ASN A 72 11.07 6.57 -18.13
CA ASN A 72 10.13 7.66 -18.02
C ASN A 72 10.03 8.39 -19.36
N GLU A 73 9.52 9.62 -19.38
CA GLU A 73 9.39 10.41 -20.59
C GLU A 73 10.73 10.86 -21.20
N PHE A 74 11.82 10.87 -20.41
CA PHE A 74 13.10 11.49 -20.78
C PHE A 74 14.22 10.45 -20.99
N ILE A 75 14.22 9.38 -20.23
CA ILE A 75 15.29 8.39 -20.20
C ILE A 75 14.76 6.97 -20.18
N THR A 76 15.57 6.07 -20.69
CA THR A 76 15.31 4.62 -20.66
C THR A 76 16.62 3.92 -20.38
N ASP A 77 16.65 3.14 -19.30
CA ASP A 77 17.79 2.32 -18.93
C ASP A 77 17.41 0.85 -18.83
N THR A 78 18.36 -0.01 -19.18
CA THR A 78 18.20 -1.46 -19.08
C THR A 78 19.20 -2.05 -18.10
N PHE A 79 18.70 -2.89 -17.20
CA PHE A 79 19.49 -3.50 -16.14
C PHE A 79 19.39 -5.02 -16.18
N SER A 80 20.54 -5.70 -16.24
CA SER A 80 20.63 -7.13 -15.92
C SER A 80 20.86 -7.27 -14.42
N LEU A 81 19.94 -7.91 -13.72
CA LEU A 81 19.90 -8.02 -12.27
C LEU A 81 20.09 -9.47 -11.86
N LYS A 82 21.20 -9.76 -11.19
CA LYS A 82 21.47 -11.08 -10.64
C LYS A 82 20.63 -11.30 -9.36
N ILE A 83 20.01 -12.46 -9.24
CA ILE A 83 19.25 -12.86 -8.07
C ILE A 83 20.20 -13.53 -7.07
N SER A 84 20.35 -12.92 -5.91
CA SER A 84 21.12 -13.45 -4.80
C SER A 84 20.22 -14.17 -3.81
N LYS A 85 20.74 -15.15 -3.12
CA LYS A 85 20.01 -15.82 -2.03
C LYS A 85 19.73 -14.83 -0.90
N LYS A 86 18.49 -14.50 -0.72
CA LYS A 86 17.98 -13.63 0.35
C LYS A 86 16.78 -14.29 1.04
N LYS A 87 16.38 -13.73 2.17
CA LYS A 87 15.17 -14.17 2.87
C LYS A 87 13.93 -13.84 2.00
N LYS A 88 12.97 -14.77 1.98
CA LYS A 88 11.63 -14.52 1.41
C LYS A 88 10.86 -13.57 2.32
N ASP A 89 10.02 -12.74 1.71
CA ASP A 89 9.06 -11.95 2.47
C ASP A 89 7.94 -12.86 2.98
N THR A 90 7.43 -12.52 4.15
CA THR A 90 6.23 -13.12 4.74
C THR A 90 5.12 -12.08 4.71
N LEU A 91 3.87 -12.50 4.54
CA LEU A 91 2.72 -11.62 4.57
C LEU A 91 2.57 -10.98 5.96
N ILE A 92 2.59 -9.65 6.01
CA ILE A 92 2.36 -8.86 7.23
C ILE A 92 1.25 -7.87 6.93
N ILE A 93 0.22 -7.86 7.78
CA ILE A 93 -0.94 -6.99 7.68
C ILE A 93 -1.00 -6.11 8.93
N LYS A 94 -1.11 -4.80 8.75
CA LYS A 94 -1.21 -3.83 9.84
C LYS A 94 -2.36 -2.87 9.61
N PRO A 95 -3.20 -2.60 10.62
CA PRO A 95 -4.24 -1.59 10.51
C PRO A 95 -3.66 -0.18 10.62
N SER A 96 -4.27 0.75 9.94
CA SER A 96 -3.99 2.19 10.03
C SER A 96 -5.33 2.95 9.95
N PRO A 97 -5.69 3.69 10.99
CA PRO A 97 -5.04 3.80 12.30
C PRO A 97 -5.12 2.48 13.12
N SER A 98 -4.26 2.35 14.14
CA SER A 98 -4.14 1.09 14.89
C SER A 98 -5.08 0.98 16.11
N ASN A 99 -5.54 2.11 16.67
CA ASN A 99 -6.33 2.13 17.91
C ASN A 99 -7.50 3.10 17.87
N VAL A 100 -7.27 4.36 17.53
CA VAL A 100 -8.28 5.41 17.49
C VAL A 100 -8.51 5.80 16.03
N ILE A 101 -9.76 5.68 15.59
CA ILE A 101 -10.16 6.08 14.25
C ILE A 101 -11.00 7.36 14.34
N LYS A 102 -10.66 8.36 13.52
CA LYS A 102 -11.42 9.61 13.43
C LYS A 102 -12.58 9.46 12.45
N PHE A 103 -13.60 10.33 12.59
CA PHE A 103 -14.79 10.24 11.72
C PHE A 103 -14.47 10.41 10.23
N TYR A 104 -13.48 11.21 9.91
CA TYR A 104 -13.05 11.52 8.54
C TYR A 104 -11.91 10.62 8.02
N GLU A 105 -11.44 9.67 8.84
CA GLU A 105 -10.40 8.71 8.44
C GLU A 105 -11.05 7.40 8.01
N ASP A 106 -10.51 6.78 7.00
CA ASP A 106 -10.85 5.42 6.64
C ASP A 106 -9.94 4.43 7.38
N LEU A 107 -10.49 3.27 7.70
CA LEU A 107 -9.68 2.17 8.19
C LEU A 107 -8.94 1.56 6.99
N SER A 108 -7.63 1.53 7.06
CA SER A 108 -6.81 0.89 6.03
C SER A 108 -6.07 -0.34 6.60
N LEU A 109 -5.91 -1.36 5.80
CA LEU A 109 -4.91 -2.39 6.01
C LEU A 109 -3.70 -2.11 5.12
N LEU A 110 -2.54 -1.95 5.75
CA LEU A 110 -1.25 -1.82 5.08
C LEU A 110 -0.63 -3.20 4.96
N ILE A 111 -0.28 -3.59 3.75
CA ILE A 111 0.22 -4.94 3.46
C ILE A 111 1.60 -4.81 2.82
N ASN A 112 2.57 -5.60 3.31
CA ASN A 112 3.96 -5.48 2.88
C ASN A 112 4.28 -6.22 1.59
N THR A 113 3.51 -7.24 1.21
CA THR A 113 3.66 -8.01 -0.04
C THR A 113 2.49 -7.74 -0.97
N PRO A 114 2.66 -7.77 -2.31
CA PRO A 114 1.58 -7.44 -3.23
C PRO A 114 0.36 -8.35 -3.08
N ILE A 115 -0.80 -7.74 -2.96
CA ILE A 115 -2.07 -8.44 -2.81
C ILE A 115 -2.44 -9.15 -4.11
N SER A 116 -2.83 -10.41 -4.01
CA SER A 116 -3.40 -11.22 -5.10
C SER A 116 -4.92 -11.29 -5.02
N SER A 117 -5.47 -11.57 -3.84
CA SER A 117 -6.91 -11.68 -3.64
C SER A 117 -7.37 -11.20 -2.25
N ILE A 118 -8.64 -10.79 -2.18
CA ILE A 118 -9.32 -10.39 -0.94
C ILE A 118 -10.68 -11.07 -0.92
N HIS A 119 -10.95 -11.82 0.14
CA HIS A 119 -12.21 -12.52 0.37
C HIS A 119 -13.07 -11.76 1.38
N LYS A 120 -13.99 -10.93 0.86
CA LYS A 120 -14.84 -10.04 1.68
C LYS A 120 -15.71 -10.80 2.67
N ASP A 121 -16.17 -12.00 2.32
CA ASP A 121 -16.96 -12.90 3.14
C ASP A 121 -16.24 -13.36 4.42
N LYS A 122 -14.92 -13.25 4.46
CA LYS A 122 -14.06 -13.59 5.60
C LYS A 122 -13.63 -12.37 6.43
N ILE A 123 -14.20 -11.20 6.17
CA ILE A 123 -13.84 -9.94 6.85
C ILE A 123 -15.09 -9.36 7.48
N GLN A 124 -15.01 -8.99 8.76
CA GLN A 124 -16.13 -8.43 9.50
C GLN A 124 -15.68 -7.24 10.36
N ILE A 125 -16.53 -6.23 10.40
CA ILE A 125 -16.46 -5.13 11.37
C ILE A 125 -17.67 -5.29 12.27
N ILE A 126 -17.47 -5.34 13.59
CA ILE A 126 -18.55 -5.41 14.56
C ILE A 126 -18.42 -4.28 15.57
N ASP A 127 -19.53 -3.75 16.03
CA ASP A 127 -19.60 -2.74 17.09
C ASP A 127 -19.57 -3.37 18.50
N LYS A 128 -19.71 -2.56 19.55
CA LYS A 128 -19.74 -3.00 20.95
C LYS A 128 -20.93 -3.91 21.27
N ASP A 129 -22.03 -3.79 20.53
CA ASP A 129 -23.26 -4.57 20.71
C ASP A 129 -23.24 -5.85 19.84
N SER A 130 -22.08 -6.16 19.24
CA SER A 130 -21.86 -7.30 18.33
C SER A 130 -22.66 -7.25 17.03
N SER A 131 -23.15 -6.07 16.64
CA SER A 131 -23.83 -5.86 15.37
C SER A 131 -22.80 -5.75 14.25
N VAL A 132 -23.08 -6.41 13.13
CA VAL A 132 -22.21 -6.35 11.95
C VAL A 132 -22.40 -5.02 11.24
N ILE A 133 -21.30 -4.33 10.99
CA ILE A 133 -21.27 -3.04 10.30
C ILE A 133 -20.97 -3.27 8.81
N ASP A 134 -21.82 -2.73 7.96
CA ASP A 134 -21.63 -2.73 6.53
C ASP A 134 -20.47 -1.80 6.13
N TYR A 135 -19.67 -2.22 5.17
CA TYR A 135 -18.55 -1.43 4.66
C TYR A 135 -18.36 -1.59 3.15
N THR A 136 -17.77 -0.58 2.55
CA THR A 136 -17.26 -0.62 1.18
C THR A 136 -15.75 -0.82 1.20
N LEU A 137 -15.25 -1.70 0.33
CA LEU A 137 -13.84 -1.99 0.20
C LEU A 137 -13.26 -1.29 -1.02
N LYS A 138 -12.09 -0.63 -0.85
CA LYS A 138 -11.34 0.01 -1.92
C LYS A 138 -9.90 -0.49 -1.89
N LEU A 139 -9.46 -1.12 -2.98
CA LEU A 139 -8.07 -1.56 -3.15
C LEU A 139 -7.23 -0.46 -3.80
N ASP A 140 -6.12 -0.10 -3.17
CA ASP A 140 -5.06 0.73 -3.74
C ASP A 140 -3.85 -0.17 -4.01
N SER A 141 -3.75 -0.65 -5.24
CA SER A 141 -2.72 -1.62 -5.64
C SER A 141 -1.32 -1.02 -5.65
N ILE A 142 -1.17 0.27 -5.93
CA ILE A 142 0.14 0.90 -5.97
C ILE A 142 0.71 1.14 -4.58
N ASN A 143 -0.12 1.56 -3.63
CA ASN A 143 0.27 1.71 -2.24
C ASN A 143 0.11 0.43 -1.43
N ASN A 144 -0.35 -0.64 -2.07
CA ASN A 144 -0.56 -1.96 -1.51
C ASN A 144 -1.35 -1.94 -0.20
N LYS A 145 -2.47 -1.23 -0.22
CA LYS A 145 -3.38 -1.06 0.91
C LYS A 145 -4.83 -1.31 0.53
N VAL A 146 -5.62 -1.66 1.52
CA VAL A 146 -7.06 -1.87 1.40
C VAL A 146 -7.77 -0.94 2.37
N ASP A 147 -8.61 -0.06 1.84
CA ASP A 147 -9.41 0.88 2.63
C ASP A 147 -10.81 0.30 2.86
N PHE A 148 -11.31 0.44 4.08
CA PHE A 148 -12.63 0.03 4.52
C PHE A 148 -13.42 1.28 4.93
N LEU A 149 -14.40 1.62 4.11
CA LEU A 149 -15.24 2.79 4.29
C LEU A 149 -16.54 2.36 4.97
N PHE A 150 -16.80 2.86 6.17
CA PHE A 150 -18.00 2.59 6.94
C PHE A 150 -18.42 3.79 7.77
N GLU A 151 -19.71 3.88 8.14
CA GLU A 151 -20.20 4.90 9.04
C GLU A 151 -19.72 4.65 10.47
N LYS A 152 -19.21 5.70 11.09
CA LYS A 152 -18.63 5.64 12.42
C LYS A 152 -19.54 6.39 13.40
N THR A 153 -19.82 5.77 14.52
CA THR A 153 -20.59 6.36 15.64
C THR A 153 -19.63 6.88 16.70
N GLN A 154 -20.00 7.95 17.39
CA GLN A 154 -19.18 8.49 18.48
C GLN A 154 -19.14 7.53 19.68
N ASN A 155 -18.03 7.55 20.42
CA ASN A 155 -17.81 6.74 21.62
C ASN A 155 -18.10 5.25 21.40
N GLU A 156 -17.69 4.74 20.26
CA GLU A 156 -17.91 3.37 19.82
C GLU A 156 -16.61 2.56 19.86
N ASN A 157 -16.74 1.26 20.08
CA ASN A 157 -15.66 0.30 20.01
C ASN A 157 -15.96 -0.68 18.88
N TYR A 158 -15.09 -0.68 17.87
CA TYR A 158 -15.19 -1.61 16.76
C TYR A 158 -14.17 -2.72 16.91
N ILE A 159 -14.55 -3.93 16.54
CA ILE A 159 -13.65 -5.06 16.36
C ILE A 159 -13.62 -5.38 14.87
N PHE A 160 -12.44 -5.31 14.30
CA PHE A 160 -12.20 -5.64 12.90
C PHE A 160 -11.52 -6.99 12.82
N ASN A 161 -12.25 -7.98 12.33
CA ASN A 161 -11.83 -9.38 12.27
C ASN A 161 -11.53 -9.79 10.84
N LEU A 162 -10.38 -10.43 10.66
CA LEU A 162 -9.99 -11.13 9.44
C LEU A 162 -9.86 -12.62 9.77
N LEU A 163 -10.69 -13.44 9.15
CA LEU A 163 -10.57 -14.90 9.24
C LEU A 163 -9.37 -15.39 8.40
N PRO A 164 -8.86 -16.60 8.65
CA PRO A 164 -7.75 -17.14 7.88
C PRO A 164 -8.01 -17.17 6.39
N GLY A 165 -7.04 -16.69 5.62
CA GLY A 165 -7.13 -16.60 4.17
C GLY A 165 -8.13 -15.55 3.68
N SER A 166 -8.39 -14.50 4.44
CA SER A 166 -9.16 -13.33 3.96
C SER A 166 -8.36 -12.47 2.99
N ILE A 167 -7.03 -12.48 3.12
CA ILE A 167 -6.09 -11.80 2.22
C ILE A 167 -5.02 -12.79 1.79
N GLU A 168 -4.73 -12.82 0.50
CA GLU A 168 -3.69 -13.62 -0.10
C GLU A 168 -2.78 -12.74 -0.93
N ASP A 169 -1.45 -12.94 -0.81
CA ASP A 169 -0.47 -12.23 -1.62
C ASP A 169 -0.12 -13.01 -2.91
N ILE A 170 0.69 -12.40 -3.79
CA ILE A 170 1.11 -13.04 -5.05
C ILE A 170 1.96 -14.30 -4.83
N PHE A 171 2.51 -14.50 -3.64
CA PHE A 171 3.31 -15.67 -3.27
C PHE A 171 2.47 -16.78 -2.63
N GLU A 172 1.14 -16.65 -2.64
CA GLU A 172 0.17 -17.59 -2.06
C GLU A 172 0.23 -17.66 -0.52
N ASN A 173 0.89 -16.67 0.12
CA ASN A 173 0.81 -16.54 1.56
C ASN A 173 -0.56 -16.01 1.96
N LYS A 174 -1.16 -16.61 2.97
CA LYS A 174 -2.47 -16.26 3.52
C LYS A 174 -2.31 -15.78 4.95
N ASN A 175 -3.16 -14.84 5.36
CA ASN A 175 -3.20 -14.44 6.75
C ASN A 175 -3.80 -15.54 7.64
N ASP A 176 -3.31 -15.60 8.86
CA ASP A 176 -3.97 -16.26 9.97
C ASP A 176 -5.15 -15.43 10.47
N SER A 177 -5.83 -15.90 11.52
CA SER A 177 -6.86 -15.11 12.19
C SER A 177 -6.25 -13.85 12.81
N LEU A 178 -6.76 -12.68 12.42
CA LEU A 178 -6.34 -11.38 12.95
C LEU A 178 -7.56 -10.63 13.49
N SER A 179 -7.36 -9.94 14.60
CA SER A 179 -8.40 -9.11 15.22
C SER A 179 -7.80 -7.80 15.70
N PHE A 180 -8.39 -6.67 15.28
CA PHE A 180 -7.95 -5.34 15.64
C PHE A 180 -9.08 -4.60 16.35
N LYS A 181 -8.75 -3.91 17.44
CA LYS A 181 -9.69 -3.10 18.21
C LYS A 181 -9.50 -1.63 17.86
N LEU A 182 -10.59 -0.98 17.50
CA LEU A 182 -10.63 0.43 17.14
C LEU A 182 -11.66 1.13 17.99
N LYS A 183 -11.45 2.38 18.35
CA LYS A 183 -12.42 3.20 19.03
C LYS A 183 -12.55 4.57 18.39
N THR A 184 -13.76 5.13 18.40
CA THR A 184 -14.00 6.52 18.08
C THR A 184 -14.04 7.37 19.34
N LYS A 185 -13.71 8.64 19.20
CA LYS A 185 -13.89 9.64 20.25
C LYS A 185 -15.33 10.17 20.29
N THR A 186 -15.67 10.96 21.31
CA THR A 186 -16.89 11.75 21.30
C THR A 186 -16.78 12.96 20.39
N TYR A 187 -17.89 13.57 19.98
CA TYR A 187 -17.83 14.81 19.21
C TYR A 187 -17.19 15.96 20.00
N ASP A 188 -17.33 15.96 21.31
CA ASP A 188 -16.76 16.97 22.21
C ASP A 188 -15.22 16.93 22.24
N ASP A 189 -14.61 15.79 21.86
CA ASP A 189 -13.15 15.67 21.71
C ASP A 189 -12.59 16.39 20.46
N TYR A 190 -13.47 16.89 19.58
CA TYR A 190 -13.09 17.60 18.35
C TYR A 190 -13.36 19.09 18.52
N GLY A 191 -12.34 19.90 18.28
CA GLY A 191 -12.48 21.35 18.25
C GLY A 191 -13.21 21.84 16.98
N ASN A 192 -13.99 22.89 17.12
CA ASN A 192 -14.59 23.61 15.99
C ASN A 192 -13.80 24.90 15.74
N LEU A 193 -13.33 25.08 14.53
CA LEU A 193 -12.69 26.32 14.09
C LEU A 193 -13.63 27.05 13.12
N PHE A 194 -14.08 28.25 13.52
CA PHE A 194 -14.81 29.15 12.62
C PHE A 194 -13.87 30.22 12.07
N LEU A 195 -13.58 30.16 10.78
CA LEU A 195 -12.74 31.12 10.10
C LEU A 195 -13.58 32.06 9.24
N LYS A 196 -13.64 33.34 9.62
CA LYS A 196 -14.28 34.39 8.82
C LYS A 196 -13.20 35.18 8.05
N ILE A 197 -13.22 35.05 6.73
CA ILE A 197 -12.30 35.77 5.84
C ILE A 197 -13.06 36.95 5.24
N SER A 198 -12.50 38.15 5.40
CA SER A 198 -13.00 39.37 4.78
C SER A 198 -11.84 40.06 4.05
N GLY A 199 -12.08 40.59 2.87
CA GLY A 199 -11.07 41.32 2.07
C GLY A 199 -11.36 41.23 0.56
N GLU A 200 -10.45 41.76 -0.25
CA GLU A 200 -10.58 41.91 -1.68
C GLU A 200 -10.76 40.57 -2.44
N LYS A 201 -11.39 40.63 -3.64
CA LYS A 201 -11.75 39.52 -4.51
C LYS A 201 -10.56 38.80 -5.20
N SER A 202 -9.42 38.68 -4.56
CA SER A 202 -8.28 37.92 -5.10
C SER A 202 -8.24 36.50 -4.55
N SER A 203 -7.84 35.54 -5.36
CA SER A 203 -7.63 34.14 -4.91
C SER A 203 -6.57 34.12 -3.80
N LYS A 204 -6.91 33.48 -2.67
CA LYS A 204 -6.03 33.35 -1.49
C LYS A 204 -5.87 31.88 -1.13
N ILE A 205 -4.67 31.51 -0.76
CA ILE A 205 -4.37 30.21 -0.17
C ILE A 205 -4.35 30.40 1.35
N ILE A 206 -5.16 29.62 2.06
CA ILE A 206 -5.18 29.63 3.52
C ILE A 206 -4.59 28.32 3.98
N GLN A 207 -3.56 28.40 4.79
CA GLN A 207 -2.89 27.27 5.37
C GLN A 207 -3.05 27.33 6.90
N LEU A 208 -3.59 26.26 7.49
CA LEU A 208 -3.54 26.02 8.93
C LEU A 208 -2.24 25.29 9.23
N VAL A 209 -1.42 25.85 10.09
CA VAL A 209 -0.13 25.29 10.52
C VAL A 209 -0.26 24.81 11.96
#